data_359d040ee8692348101e6c9607e65087
#
_entry.id   359d040ee8692348101e6c9607e65087
#
_cell.length_a   1.000
_cell.length_b   1.000
_cell.length_c   1.000
_cell.angle_alpha   90.00
_cell.angle_beta   90.00
_cell.angle_gamma   90.00
#
_symmetry.space_group_name_H-M   'P 1'
#
loop_
_entity.id
_entity.type
_entity.pdbx_description
1 polymer ?
#
loop_
_entity_poly.entity_id
_entity_poly.type
_entity_poly.pdbx_seq_one_letter_code
_entity_poly.pdbx_strand_id
1 'polypeptide(L)'
;MTSHILNLPDRLKQEVEKLAQSQGISLDQFVLWAVTEKVGTLKASFPQIAYRQGASRQIFSVIKGTGVRVQTLAIAAHKWGMNVAQIADEYDLSEDQVTEALRFYAVNKEQVDLAIASEQELEAIHG
;
A
#
# COMPACT_ATOMS: atom_id res chain seq x y z
N MET A 1 -25.37 15.33 -2.08
CA MET A 1 -24.21 14.56 -1.66
C MET A 1 -23.07 14.70 -2.65
N THR A 2 -21.95 15.02 -2.15
CA THR A 2 -20.80 15.21 -3.01
C THR A 2 -19.99 13.94 -3.11
N SER A 3 -19.85 13.48 -4.31
CA SER A 3 -19.07 12.30 -4.65
C SER A 3 -17.68 12.65 -5.15
N HIS A 4 -17.24 13.86 -4.88
CA HIS A 4 -16.06 14.42 -5.55
C HIS A 4 -14.76 14.17 -4.83
N ILE A 5 -14.69 13.08 -4.13
CA ILE A 5 -13.49 12.71 -3.38
C ILE A 5 -12.41 12.20 -4.31
N LEU A 6 -12.79 11.69 -5.48
CA LEU A 6 -11.85 11.11 -6.43
C LEU A 6 -11.83 11.89 -7.73
N ASN A 7 -10.70 12.48 -8.04
CA ASN A 7 -10.45 13.09 -9.34
C ASN A 7 -9.86 12.05 -10.27
N LEU A 8 -10.71 11.34 -10.98
CA LEU A 8 -10.29 10.35 -11.95
C LEU A 8 -10.00 11.02 -13.29
N PRO A 9 -8.96 10.56 -14.02
CA PRO A 9 -8.78 10.98 -15.41
C PRO A 9 -10.03 10.66 -16.22
N ASP A 10 -10.37 11.52 -17.17
CA ASP A 10 -11.61 11.41 -17.94
C ASP A 10 -11.81 10.04 -18.58
N ARG A 11 -10.75 9.48 -19.15
CA ARG A 11 -10.81 8.17 -19.79
C ARG A 11 -11.17 7.07 -18.81
N LEU A 12 -10.52 7.07 -17.65
CA LEU A 12 -10.79 6.09 -16.60
C LEU A 12 -12.19 6.27 -16.05
N LYS A 13 -12.62 7.53 -15.85
CA LYS A 13 -13.95 7.85 -15.38
C LYS A 13 -15.02 7.29 -16.33
N GLN A 14 -14.85 7.46 -17.64
CA GLN A 14 -15.77 6.92 -18.64
C GLN A 14 -15.85 5.39 -18.58
N GLU A 15 -14.73 4.73 -18.45
CA GLU A 15 -14.68 3.26 -18.36
C GLU A 15 -15.39 2.76 -17.10
N VAL A 16 -15.15 3.41 -15.96
CA VAL A 16 -15.79 3.05 -14.69
C VAL A 16 -17.29 3.30 -14.78
N GLU A 17 -17.72 4.42 -15.38
CA GLU A 17 -19.15 4.71 -15.58
C GLU A 17 -19.84 3.62 -16.41
N LYS A 18 -19.20 3.16 -17.47
CA LYS A 18 -19.74 2.08 -18.29
C LYS A 18 -19.91 0.79 -17.50
N LEU A 19 -18.92 0.43 -16.69
CA LEU A 19 -18.98 -0.75 -15.84
C LEU A 19 -20.09 -0.62 -14.81
N ALA A 20 -20.24 0.54 -14.18
CA ALA A 20 -21.28 0.78 -13.21
C ALA A 20 -22.67 0.65 -13.86
N GLN A 21 -22.85 1.23 -15.03
CA GLN A 21 -24.12 1.12 -15.78
C GLN A 21 -24.46 -0.32 -16.13
N SER A 22 -23.45 -1.11 -16.52
CA SER A 22 -23.67 -2.53 -16.85
C SER A 22 -24.16 -3.33 -15.65
N GLN A 23 -23.84 -2.89 -14.44
CA GLN A 23 -24.27 -3.52 -13.20
C GLN A 23 -25.49 -2.87 -12.57
N GLY A 24 -26.02 -1.82 -13.20
CA GLY A 24 -27.22 -1.13 -12.72
C GLY A 24 -27.01 -0.33 -11.44
N ILE A 25 -25.78 0.13 -11.18
CA ILE A 25 -25.46 0.92 -10.00
C ILE A 25 -24.86 2.27 -10.41
N SER A 26 -24.84 3.22 -9.47
CA SER A 26 -24.21 4.51 -9.71
C SER A 26 -22.71 4.41 -9.69
N LEU A 27 -22.03 5.42 -10.25
CA LEU A 27 -20.59 5.53 -10.21
C LEU A 27 -20.09 5.53 -8.75
N ASP A 28 -20.74 6.27 -7.88
CA ASP A 28 -20.34 6.35 -6.47
C ASP A 28 -20.45 5.01 -5.76
N GLN A 29 -21.51 4.26 -6.03
CA GLN A 29 -21.70 2.92 -5.46
C GLN A 29 -20.64 1.95 -5.98
N PHE A 30 -20.32 2.04 -7.26
CA PHE A 30 -19.29 1.20 -7.86
C PHE A 30 -17.93 1.46 -7.22
N VAL A 31 -17.57 2.73 -7.06
CA VAL A 31 -16.28 3.11 -6.45
C VAL A 31 -16.22 2.65 -5.00
N LEU A 32 -17.29 2.87 -4.24
CA LEU A 32 -17.35 2.44 -2.84
C LEU A 32 -17.20 0.93 -2.73
N TRP A 33 -17.91 0.19 -3.57
CA TRP A 33 -17.85 -1.27 -3.59
C TRP A 33 -16.43 -1.77 -3.93
N ALA A 34 -15.80 -1.19 -4.96
CA ALA A 34 -14.45 -1.57 -5.37
C ALA A 34 -13.42 -1.32 -4.26
N VAL A 35 -13.51 -0.16 -3.60
CA VAL A 35 -12.61 0.18 -2.49
C VAL A 35 -12.83 -0.76 -1.31
N THR A 36 -14.08 -1.03 -0.95
CA THR A 36 -14.42 -1.94 0.15
C THR A 36 -13.91 -3.35 -0.11
N GLU A 37 -14.08 -3.84 -1.33
CA GLU A 37 -13.60 -5.16 -1.73
C GLU A 37 -12.08 -5.24 -1.65
N LYS A 38 -11.38 -4.24 -2.15
CA LYS A 38 -9.92 -4.21 -2.11
C LYS A 38 -9.39 -4.17 -0.69
N VAL A 39 -9.99 -3.35 0.18
CA VAL A 39 -9.61 -3.28 1.59
C VAL A 39 -9.86 -4.62 2.27
N GLY A 40 -11.00 -5.26 2.03
CA GLY A 40 -11.30 -6.59 2.57
C GLY A 40 -10.30 -7.64 2.12
N THR A 41 -9.93 -7.62 0.84
CA THR A 41 -8.93 -8.53 0.30
C THR A 41 -7.57 -8.34 0.95
N LEU A 42 -7.15 -7.09 1.11
CA LEU A 42 -5.88 -6.78 1.76
C LEU A 42 -5.85 -7.26 3.20
N LYS A 43 -6.91 -7.00 3.95
CA LYS A 43 -7.02 -7.44 5.35
C LYS A 43 -7.01 -8.96 5.48
N ALA A 44 -7.66 -9.66 4.55
CA ALA A 44 -7.71 -11.12 4.57
C ALA A 44 -6.37 -11.75 4.20
N SER A 45 -5.63 -11.13 3.24
CA SER A 45 -4.39 -11.68 2.72
C SER A 45 -3.17 -11.29 3.54
N PHE A 46 -3.21 -10.11 4.18
CA PHE A 46 -2.06 -9.56 4.92
C PHE A 46 -2.52 -9.03 6.27
N PRO A 47 -2.90 -9.91 7.20
CA PRO A 47 -3.46 -9.48 8.50
C PRO A 47 -2.46 -8.71 9.38
N GLN A 48 -1.17 -8.89 9.15
CA GLN A 48 -0.13 -8.21 9.94
C GLN A 48 0.33 -6.88 9.34
N ILE A 49 -0.23 -6.49 8.20
CA ILE A 49 0.09 -5.23 7.55
C ILE A 49 -0.98 -4.19 7.88
N ALA A 50 -0.55 -3.01 8.28
CA ALA A 50 -1.42 -1.87 8.55
C ALA A 50 -0.95 -0.67 7.74
N TYR A 51 -1.79 0.35 7.65
CA TYR A 51 -1.43 1.60 6.98
C TYR A 51 -1.32 2.71 8.00
N ARG A 52 -0.32 3.55 7.82
CA ARG A 52 -0.09 4.74 8.63
C ARG A 52 0.07 5.96 7.77
N GLN A 53 -0.42 7.11 8.25
CA GLN A 53 -0.20 8.38 7.59
C GLN A 53 1.00 9.08 8.23
N GLY A 54 1.96 9.48 7.39
CA GLY A 54 3.11 10.24 7.84
C GLY A 54 2.85 11.74 7.90
N ALA A 55 3.86 12.50 8.33
CA ALA A 55 3.77 13.95 8.49
C ALA A 55 3.44 14.68 7.19
N SER A 56 3.83 14.15 6.04
CA SER A 56 3.56 14.72 4.73
C SER A 56 2.25 14.24 4.12
N ARG A 57 1.38 13.63 4.91
CA ARG A 57 0.12 13.00 4.49
C ARG A 57 0.29 11.78 3.58
N GLN A 58 1.51 11.33 3.38
CA GLN A 58 1.76 10.08 2.69
C GLN A 58 1.28 8.90 3.54
N ILE A 59 0.76 7.87 2.86
CA ILE A 59 0.32 6.65 3.50
C ILE A 59 1.40 5.59 3.34
N PHE A 60 1.82 5.02 4.46
CA PHE A 60 2.84 3.97 4.48
C PHE A 60 2.23 2.66 4.95
N SER A 61 2.68 1.56 4.34
CA SER A 61 2.41 0.23 4.88
C SER A 61 3.45 -0.11 5.95
N VAL A 62 2.97 -0.61 7.08
CA VAL A 62 3.81 -0.94 8.24
C VAL A 62 3.42 -2.30 8.79
N ILE A 63 4.32 -2.92 9.56
CA ILE A 63 3.96 -4.10 10.35
C ILE A 63 3.07 -3.65 11.50
N LYS A 64 1.89 -4.24 11.59
CA LYS A 64 0.87 -3.89 12.60
C LYS A 64 1.46 -3.98 14.01
N GLY A 65 1.20 -2.95 14.80
CA GLY A 65 1.71 -2.87 16.16
C GLY A 65 3.15 -2.40 16.29
N THR A 66 3.81 -2.09 15.17
CA THR A 66 5.17 -1.57 15.16
C THR A 66 5.24 -0.32 14.28
N GLY A 67 6.36 0.38 14.33
CA GLY A 67 6.61 1.47 13.39
C GLY A 67 7.43 1.06 12.17
N VAL A 68 7.67 -0.24 12.00
CA VAL A 68 8.53 -0.74 10.92
C VAL A 68 7.78 -0.74 9.60
N ARG A 69 8.30 -0.03 8.62
CA ARG A 69 7.69 0.09 7.29
C ARG A 69 8.04 -1.10 6.41
N VAL A 70 7.07 -1.52 5.60
CA VAL A 70 7.30 -2.58 4.60
C VAL A 70 8.45 -2.20 3.67
N GLN A 71 8.53 -0.94 3.25
CA GLN A 71 9.59 -0.46 2.38
C GLN A 71 10.99 -0.69 2.98
N THR A 72 11.14 -0.53 4.29
CA THR A 72 12.40 -0.76 4.99
C THR A 72 12.83 -2.22 4.86
N LEU A 73 11.89 -3.15 5.05
CA LEU A 73 12.16 -4.57 4.94
C LEU A 73 12.45 -4.98 3.50
N ALA A 74 11.75 -4.39 2.54
CA ALA A 74 12.00 -4.63 1.11
C ALA A 74 13.40 -4.18 0.71
N ILE A 75 13.85 -3.03 1.18
CA ILE A 75 15.20 -2.52 0.92
C ILE A 75 16.23 -3.47 1.53
N ALA A 76 16.02 -3.90 2.76
CA ALA A 76 16.94 -4.83 3.43
C ALA A 76 17.10 -6.15 2.66
N ALA A 77 15.98 -6.68 2.14
CA ALA A 77 16.01 -7.94 1.40
C ALA A 77 16.65 -7.78 0.01
N HIS A 78 16.24 -6.75 -0.72
CA HIS A 78 16.60 -6.63 -2.14
C HIS A 78 17.85 -5.81 -2.41
N LYS A 79 18.13 -4.84 -1.58
CA LYS A 79 19.32 -3.98 -1.76
C LYS A 79 20.50 -4.47 -0.93
N TRP A 80 20.25 -4.91 0.29
CA TRP A 80 21.32 -5.33 1.20
C TRP A 80 21.49 -6.85 1.26
N GLY A 81 20.66 -7.61 0.56
CA GLY A 81 20.80 -9.06 0.46
C GLY A 81 20.57 -9.81 1.76
N MET A 82 19.82 -9.22 2.70
CA MET A 82 19.51 -9.87 3.97
C MET A 82 18.43 -10.93 3.78
N ASN A 83 18.59 -12.08 4.46
CA ASN A 83 17.55 -13.09 4.46
C ASN A 83 16.50 -12.82 5.53
N VAL A 84 15.41 -13.60 5.54
CA VAL A 84 14.29 -13.39 6.46
C VAL A 84 14.74 -13.45 7.93
N ALA A 85 15.58 -14.40 8.29
CA ALA A 85 16.06 -14.54 9.65
C ALA A 85 16.89 -13.34 10.09
N GLN A 86 17.74 -12.83 9.21
CA GLN A 86 18.56 -11.65 9.48
C GLN A 86 17.71 -10.40 9.66
N ILE A 87 16.71 -10.21 8.81
CA ILE A 87 15.80 -9.07 8.89
C ILE A 87 14.99 -9.14 10.18
N ALA A 88 14.46 -10.30 10.51
CA ALA A 88 13.69 -10.51 11.74
C ALA A 88 14.50 -10.14 12.98
N ASP A 89 15.76 -10.58 13.03
CA ASP A 89 16.65 -10.28 14.13
C ASP A 89 16.97 -8.78 14.21
N GLU A 90 17.28 -8.17 13.07
CA GLU A 90 17.66 -6.75 13.01
C GLU A 90 16.55 -5.81 13.47
N TYR A 91 15.30 -6.10 13.10
CA TYR A 91 14.17 -5.22 13.36
C TYR A 91 13.27 -5.72 14.50
N ASP A 92 13.70 -6.75 15.21
CA ASP A 92 12.96 -7.32 16.33
C ASP A 92 11.55 -7.77 15.93
N LEU A 93 11.47 -8.50 14.84
CA LEU A 93 10.24 -9.04 14.28
C LEU A 93 10.29 -10.56 14.24
N SER A 94 9.12 -11.20 14.11
CA SER A 94 9.09 -12.63 13.80
C SER A 94 9.39 -12.85 12.32
N GLU A 95 9.83 -14.05 11.99
CA GLU A 95 10.04 -14.41 10.58
C GLU A 95 8.75 -14.40 9.80
N ASP A 96 7.62 -14.74 10.44
CA ASP A 96 6.29 -14.66 9.81
C ASP A 96 5.93 -13.22 9.43
N GLN A 97 6.21 -12.26 10.31
CA GLN A 97 5.99 -10.85 10.03
C GLN A 97 6.81 -10.38 8.83
N VAL A 98 8.09 -10.75 8.79
CA VAL A 98 8.98 -10.39 7.69
C VAL A 98 8.50 -11.04 6.39
N THR A 99 8.18 -12.33 6.42
CA THR A 99 7.71 -13.06 5.25
C THR A 99 6.43 -12.44 4.69
N GLU A 100 5.49 -12.09 5.56
CA GLU A 100 4.24 -11.44 5.14
C GLU A 100 4.51 -10.07 4.50
N ALA A 101 5.42 -9.28 5.09
CA ALA A 101 5.78 -7.98 4.56
C ALA A 101 6.41 -8.08 3.17
N LEU A 102 7.32 -9.03 2.98
CA LEU A 102 7.95 -9.25 1.68
C LEU A 102 6.97 -9.76 0.64
N ARG A 103 6.01 -10.58 1.04
CA ARG A 103 4.93 -11.04 0.17
C ARG A 103 4.01 -9.87 -0.20
N PHE A 104 3.69 -9.01 0.76
CA PHE A 104 2.92 -7.79 0.51
C PHE A 104 3.65 -6.90 -0.51
N TYR A 105 4.95 -6.72 -0.33
CA TYR A 105 5.76 -5.95 -1.27
C TYR A 105 5.68 -6.52 -2.68
N ALA A 106 5.80 -7.83 -2.83
CA ALA A 106 5.77 -8.47 -4.15
C ALA A 106 4.44 -8.21 -4.89
N VAL A 107 3.33 -8.18 -4.15
CA VAL A 107 1.99 -7.93 -4.72
C VAL A 107 1.75 -6.44 -4.96
N ASN A 108 2.32 -5.57 -4.12
CA ASN A 108 2.09 -4.12 -4.16
C ASN A 108 3.37 -3.35 -4.51
N LYS A 109 4.21 -3.92 -5.34
CA LYS A 109 5.54 -3.40 -5.63
C LYS A 109 5.53 -1.94 -6.08
N GLU A 110 4.64 -1.59 -7.00
CA GLU A 110 4.57 -0.21 -7.49
C GLU A 110 4.27 0.80 -6.39
N GLN A 111 3.32 0.48 -5.53
CA GLN A 111 2.93 1.35 -4.43
C GLN A 111 4.09 1.58 -3.45
N VAL A 112 4.77 0.50 -3.08
CA VAL A 112 5.89 0.58 -2.14
C VAL A 112 7.08 1.29 -2.78
N ASP A 113 7.39 1.00 -4.03
CA ASP A 113 8.49 1.65 -4.75
C ASP A 113 8.24 3.15 -4.91
N LEU A 114 7.00 3.56 -5.14
CA LEU A 114 6.64 4.97 -5.20
C LEU A 114 6.85 5.66 -3.85
N ALA A 115 6.53 4.99 -2.75
CA ALA A 115 6.76 5.52 -1.41
C ALA A 115 8.25 5.71 -1.13
N ILE A 116 9.09 4.75 -1.56
CA ILE A 116 10.55 4.85 -1.45
C ILE A 116 11.06 6.03 -2.26
N ALA A 117 10.63 6.15 -3.50
CA ALA A 117 11.07 7.23 -4.40
C ALA A 117 10.68 8.60 -3.86
N SER A 118 9.45 8.75 -3.34
CA SER A 118 8.97 10.00 -2.75
C SER A 118 9.80 10.41 -1.55
N GLU A 119 10.15 9.45 -0.70
CA GLU A 119 10.97 9.73 0.48
C GLU A 119 12.38 10.15 0.10
N GLN A 120 12.98 9.49 -0.89
CA GLN A 120 14.29 9.86 -1.41
C GLN A 120 14.28 11.26 -2.02
N GLU A 121 13.22 11.63 -2.72
CA GLU A 121 13.05 12.97 -3.28
C GLU A 121 13.01 14.02 -2.18
N LEU A 122 12.26 13.79 -1.11
CA LEU A 122 12.18 14.69 0.02
C LEU A 122 13.53 14.86 0.71
N GLU A 123 14.28 13.77 0.87
CA GLU A 123 15.63 13.81 1.44
C GLU A 123 16.57 14.63 0.56
N ALA A 124 16.48 14.49 -0.74
CA ALA A 124 17.30 15.24 -1.69
C ALA A 124 17.01 16.74 -1.64
N ILE A 125 15.75 17.11 -1.41
CA ILE A 125 15.35 18.53 -1.29
C ILE A 125 15.82 19.13 0.05
N HIS A 126 15.78 18.35 1.10
CA HIS A 126 16.12 18.82 2.45
C HIS A 126 17.56 18.51 2.88
N GLY A 127 18.21 17.72 2.10
CA GLY A 127 19.60 17.35 2.36
C GLY A 127 20.54 18.30 1.68
#